data_c04e7208ee870f3123faad7f57a9a731
#
_entry.id   c04e7208ee870f3123faad7f57a9a731
#
_cell.length_a   1.000
_cell.length_b   1.000
_cell.length_c   1.000
_cell.angle_alpha   90.00
_cell.angle_beta   90.00
_cell.angle_gamma   90.00
#
_symmetry.space_group_name_H-M   'P 1'
#
loop_
_entity.id
_entity.type
_entity.pdbx_description
1 polymer ?
#
loop_
_entity_poly.entity_id
_entity_poly.type
_entity_poly.pdbx_seq_one_letter_code
_entity_poly.pdbx_strand_id
1 'polypeptide(L)'
;MTQLVRNVLVNKDDKRIVFRGKLDSLEALFVLNQTILLEMQEDQEFIDDLEDILVSLREMMRCDVLDEPFTRETIIGLTHEELRAHSHNPMKYYKVKQMVLPSYKLGKTYALLNQLRTAVRENEVADAAAFHNGKSYDRADIIEELNRMSSAVHIIMCKYLAKIQNQETS
;
A
#
# COMPACT_ATOMS: atom_id res chain seq x y z
N MET A 1 -1.43 7.21 28.63
CA MET A 1 -1.84 5.88 28.12
C MET A 1 -2.82 6.03 26.98
N THR A 2 -2.80 5.09 26.05
CA THR A 2 -3.63 5.08 24.85
C THR A 2 -4.36 3.75 24.76
N GLN A 3 -5.59 3.78 24.28
CA GLN A 3 -6.38 2.57 24.07
C GLN A 3 -5.77 1.75 22.90
N LEU A 4 -5.51 0.47 23.12
CA LEU A 4 -4.88 -0.41 22.13
C LEU A 4 -5.87 -1.42 21.54
N VAL A 5 -6.41 -2.31 22.35
CA VAL A 5 -7.34 -3.36 21.94
C VAL A 5 -8.52 -3.34 22.91
N ARG A 6 -9.76 -3.23 22.39
CA ARG A 6 -10.99 -3.36 23.18
C ARG A 6 -10.93 -2.70 24.58
N ASN A 7 -10.61 -1.44 24.65
CA ASN A 7 -10.53 -0.67 25.91
C ASN A 7 -9.34 -0.99 26.82
N VAL A 8 -8.36 -1.78 26.35
CA VAL A 8 -7.11 -1.99 27.08
C VAL A 8 -6.23 -0.75 26.91
N LEU A 9 -5.79 -0.17 28.04
CA LEU A 9 -4.90 1.01 28.04
C LEU A 9 -3.44 0.56 28.09
N VAL A 10 -2.60 1.17 27.24
CA VAL A 10 -1.17 0.89 27.15
C VAL A 10 -0.38 2.20 27.05
N ASN A 11 0.94 2.11 27.18
CA ASN A 11 1.82 3.26 27.00
C ASN A 11 1.85 3.70 25.52
N LYS A 12 2.01 5.01 25.30
CA LYS A 12 2.04 5.59 23.95
C LYS A 12 3.25 5.15 23.13
N ASP A 13 4.30 4.66 23.78
CA ASP A 13 5.51 4.16 23.14
C ASP A 13 5.45 2.66 22.81
N ASP A 14 4.33 2.01 23.10
CA ASP A 14 4.11 0.63 22.66
C ASP A 14 4.21 0.54 21.13
N LYS A 15 4.86 -0.52 20.64
CA LYS A 15 5.11 -0.69 19.21
C LYS A 15 3.82 -0.74 18.38
N ARG A 16 2.73 -1.28 18.93
CA ARG A 16 1.43 -1.30 18.25
C ARG A 16 0.84 0.10 18.12
N ILE A 17 1.07 0.98 19.10
CA ILE A 17 0.65 2.39 19.01
C ILE A 17 1.47 3.10 17.92
N VAL A 18 2.77 2.85 17.86
CA VAL A 18 3.64 3.39 16.80
C VAL A 18 3.15 2.90 15.43
N PHE A 19 2.85 1.61 15.30
CA PHE A 19 2.30 1.05 14.07
C PHE A 19 1.01 1.74 13.65
N ARG A 20 0.06 1.92 14.58
CA ARG A 20 -1.22 2.60 14.29
C ARG A 20 -1.01 4.05 13.85
N GLY A 21 -0.05 4.75 14.49
CA GLY A 21 0.30 6.11 14.08
C GLY A 21 0.87 6.17 12.66
N LYS A 22 1.74 5.22 12.31
CA LYS A 22 2.28 5.12 10.95
C LYS A 22 1.21 4.75 9.94
N LEU A 23 0.27 3.88 10.31
CA LEU A 23 -0.85 3.50 9.46
C LEU A 23 -1.77 4.70 9.19
N ASP A 24 -2.05 5.49 10.22
CA ASP A 24 -2.84 6.72 10.10
C ASP A 24 -2.14 7.72 9.16
N SER A 25 -0.83 7.89 9.30
CA SER A 25 -0.02 8.74 8.41
C SER A 25 -0.06 8.25 6.97
N LEU A 26 -0.02 6.93 6.77
CA LEU A 26 -0.09 6.33 5.44
C LEU A 26 -1.47 6.58 4.80
N GLU A 27 -2.55 6.42 5.55
CA GLU A 27 -3.90 6.74 5.08
C GLU A 27 -4.01 8.20 4.64
N ALA A 28 -3.47 9.12 5.44
CA ALA A 28 -3.45 10.55 5.12
C ALA A 28 -2.66 10.81 3.83
N LEU A 29 -1.54 10.12 3.65
CA LEU A 29 -0.72 10.26 2.45
C LEU A 29 -1.45 9.77 1.20
N PHE A 30 -2.22 8.66 1.29
CA PHE A 30 -3.05 8.18 0.18
C PHE A 30 -4.09 9.23 -0.21
N VAL A 31 -4.79 9.81 0.77
CA VAL A 31 -5.79 10.85 0.50
C VAL A 31 -5.15 12.06 -0.17
N LEU A 32 -4.01 12.52 0.32
CA LEU A 32 -3.29 13.65 -0.28
C LEU A 32 -2.92 13.35 -1.73
N ASN A 33 -2.37 12.16 -1.97
CA ASN A 33 -1.97 11.77 -3.33
C ASN A 33 -3.16 11.68 -4.28
N GLN A 34 -4.29 11.13 -3.82
CA GLN A 34 -5.52 11.11 -4.61
C GLN A 34 -5.99 12.53 -4.98
N THR A 35 -5.92 13.46 -4.02
CA THR A 35 -6.30 14.85 -4.23
C THR A 35 -5.41 15.51 -5.30
N ILE A 36 -4.11 15.27 -5.23
CA ILE A 36 -3.15 15.81 -6.21
C ILE A 36 -3.42 15.23 -7.60
N LEU A 37 -3.62 13.91 -7.69
CA LEU A 37 -3.92 13.27 -8.97
C LEU A 37 -5.22 13.81 -9.58
N LEU A 38 -6.23 14.05 -8.76
CA LEU A 38 -7.49 14.63 -9.22
C LEU A 38 -7.29 16.04 -9.76
N GLU A 39 -6.51 16.88 -9.06
CA GLU A 39 -6.17 18.23 -9.51
C GLU A 39 -5.38 18.24 -10.82
N MET A 40 -4.52 17.24 -11.01
CA MET A 40 -3.73 17.05 -12.22
C MET A 40 -4.56 16.50 -13.38
N GLN A 41 -5.83 16.16 -13.15
CA GLN A 41 -6.71 15.51 -14.13
C GLN A 41 -6.13 14.17 -14.63
N GLU A 42 -5.50 13.43 -13.71
CA GLU A 42 -4.99 12.09 -14.00
C GLU A 42 -6.16 11.12 -14.23
N ASP A 43 -5.91 10.01 -14.92
CA ASP A 43 -6.93 8.99 -15.18
C ASP A 43 -7.58 8.51 -13.89
N GLN A 44 -8.90 8.45 -13.88
CA GLN A 44 -9.69 8.03 -12.72
C GLN A 44 -9.30 6.63 -12.25
N GLU A 45 -8.86 5.77 -13.16
CA GLU A 45 -8.41 4.41 -12.82
C GLU A 45 -7.34 4.40 -11.71
N PHE A 46 -6.36 5.33 -11.78
CA PHE A 46 -5.30 5.39 -10.78
C PHE A 46 -5.83 5.86 -9.42
N ILE A 47 -6.75 6.82 -9.44
CA ILE A 47 -7.37 7.32 -8.21
C ILE A 47 -8.21 6.20 -7.57
N ASP A 48 -8.96 5.44 -8.37
CA ASP A 48 -9.80 4.34 -7.91
C ASP A 48 -8.96 3.18 -7.35
N ASP A 49 -7.83 2.87 -7.99
CA ASP A 49 -6.91 1.85 -7.48
C ASP A 49 -6.35 2.26 -6.12
N LEU A 50 -5.97 3.53 -5.95
CA LEU A 50 -5.52 4.03 -4.64
C LEU A 50 -6.64 4.01 -3.60
N GLU A 51 -7.88 4.30 -4.00
CA GLU A 51 -9.04 4.21 -3.10
C GLU A 51 -9.24 2.78 -2.60
N ASP A 52 -9.07 1.79 -3.46
CA ASP A 52 -9.20 0.39 -3.08
C ASP A 52 -8.16 0.01 -2.01
N ILE A 53 -6.93 0.47 -2.17
CA ILE A 53 -5.87 0.25 -1.18
C ILE A 53 -6.21 0.98 0.13
N LEU A 54 -6.70 2.22 0.05
CA LEU A 54 -7.07 3.00 1.22
C LEU A 54 -8.19 2.33 2.03
N VAL A 55 -9.18 1.77 1.35
CA VAL A 55 -10.26 0.98 2.00
C VAL A 55 -9.66 -0.20 2.75
N SER A 56 -8.68 -0.90 2.15
CA SER A 56 -7.99 -2.00 2.81
C SER A 56 -7.20 -1.54 4.04
N LEU A 57 -6.53 -0.38 3.97
CA LEU A 57 -5.81 0.19 5.12
C LEU A 57 -6.76 0.50 6.28
N ARG A 58 -7.93 1.07 6.00
CA ARG A 58 -8.94 1.38 7.01
C ARG A 58 -9.50 0.11 7.64
N GLU A 59 -9.74 -0.91 6.84
CA GLU A 59 -10.20 -2.22 7.33
C GLU A 59 -9.14 -2.86 8.22
N MET A 60 -7.88 -2.76 7.85
CA MET A 60 -6.75 -3.25 8.63
C MET A 60 -6.69 -2.58 10.01
N MET A 61 -6.85 -1.25 10.06
CA MET A 61 -6.88 -0.51 11.31
C MET A 61 -8.05 -0.97 12.20
N ARG A 62 -9.23 -1.15 11.60
CA ARG A 62 -10.42 -1.62 12.32
C ARG A 62 -10.19 -3.02 12.90
N CYS A 63 -9.62 -3.92 12.11
CA CYS A 63 -9.34 -5.29 12.55
C CYS A 63 -8.32 -5.31 13.70
N ASP A 64 -7.32 -4.44 13.66
CA ASP A 64 -6.35 -4.36 14.75
C ASP A 64 -6.99 -3.83 16.05
N VAL A 65 -7.80 -2.78 15.95
CA VAL A 65 -8.46 -2.18 17.12
C VAL A 65 -9.44 -3.15 17.76
N LEU A 66 -10.22 -3.89 16.95
CA LEU A 66 -11.24 -4.81 17.40
C LEU A 66 -10.73 -6.23 17.66
N ASP A 67 -9.45 -6.48 17.38
CA ASP A 67 -8.82 -7.81 17.49
C ASP A 67 -9.56 -8.85 16.66
N GLU A 68 -9.90 -8.47 15.43
CA GLU A 68 -10.58 -9.34 14.47
C GLU A 68 -9.62 -9.76 13.36
N PRO A 69 -9.82 -10.94 12.73
CA PRO A 69 -9.00 -11.34 11.60
C PRO A 69 -9.24 -10.46 10.38
N PHE A 70 -8.18 -10.18 9.63
CA PHE A 70 -8.26 -9.48 8.36
C PHE A 70 -8.47 -10.53 7.26
N THR A 71 -9.56 -10.40 6.50
CA THR A 71 -10.02 -11.46 5.58
C THR A 71 -10.20 -11.00 4.13
N ARG A 72 -9.74 -9.82 3.78
CA ARG A 72 -9.89 -9.30 2.42
C ARG A 72 -9.10 -10.15 1.42
N GLU A 73 -9.72 -10.52 0.29
CA GLU A 73 -9.14 -11.48 -0.66
C GLU A 73 -8.50 -10.84 -1.89
N THR A 74 -8.89 -9.62 -2.24
CA THR A 74 -8.37 -8.94 -3.44
C THR A 74 -7.88 -7.53 -3.12
N ILE A 75 -6.94 -7.05 -3.93
CA ILE A 75 -6.50 -5.65 -3.95
C ILE A 75 -6.43 -5.22 -5.42
N ILE A 76 -6.98 -4.07 -5.73
CA ILE A 76 -7.08 -3.53 -7.10
C ILE A 76 -7.67 -4.56 -8.10
N GLY A 77 -8.62 -5.34 -7.61
CA GLY A 77 -9.31 -6.35 -8.41
C GLY A 77 -8.50 -7.63 -8.65
N LEU A 78 -7.32 -7.78 -8.05
CA LEU A 78 -6.46 -8.94 -8.22
C LEU A 78 -6.40 -9.79 -6.96
N THR A 79 -6.40 -11.11 -7.13
CA THR A 79 -6.15 -12.05 -6.04
C THR A 79 -4.68 -11.98 -5.62
N HIS A 80 -4.35 -12.61 -4.49
CA HIS A 80 -2.97 -12.63 -4.00
C HIS A 80 -2.01 -13.30 -4.99
N GLU A 81 -2.45 -14.36 -5.65
CA GLU A 81 -1.67 -15.03 -6.69
C GLU A 81 -1.46 -14.15 -7.91
N GLU A 82 -2.52 -13.45 -8.34
CA GLU A 82 -2.47 -12.53 -9.47
C GLU A 82 -1.57 -11.32 -9.17
N LEU A 83 -1.63 -10.77 -7.96
CA LEU A 83 -0.74 -9.69 -7.53
C LEU A 83 0.73 -10.12 -7.64
N ARG A 84 1.03 -11.32 -7.15
CA ARG A 84 2.38 -11.86 -7.20
C ARG A 84 2.85 -12.07 -8.65
N ALA A 85 2.00 -12.69 -9.48
CA ALA A 85 2.32 -12.95 -10.88
C ALA A 85 2.58 -11.65 -11.65
N HIS A 86 1.69 -10.67 -11.49
CA HIS A 86 1.79 -9.39 -12.20
C HIS A 86 2.99 -8.57 -11.74
N SER A 87 3.26 -8.52 -10.42
CA SER A 87 4.38 -7.72 -9.89
C SER A 87 5.74 -8.33 -10.22
N HIS A 88 5.84 -9.66 -10.36
CA HIS A 88 7.09 -10.34 -10.67
C HIS A 88 7.36 -10.43 -12.18
N ASN A 89 6.37 -10.17 -13.01
CA ASN A 89 6.53 -10.27 -14.47
C ASN A 89 5.81 -9.11 -15.19
N PRO A 90 6.23 -7.87 -14.95
CA PRO A 90 5.58 -6.69 -15.55
C PRO A 90 5.71 -6.65 -17.07
N MET A 91 6.73 -7.26 -17.64
CA MET A 91 6.88 -7.33 -19.10
C MET A 91 5.75 -8.14 -19.74
N LYS A 92 5.36 -9.25 -19.11
CA LYS A 92 4.26 -10.08 -19.61
C LYS A 92 2.91 -9.37 -19.54
N TYR A 93 2.62 -8.72 -18.41
CA TYR A 93 1.28 -8.18 -18.14
C TYR A 93 1.12 -6.72 -18.57
N TYR A 94 2.19 -5.92 -18.54
CA TYR A 94 2.12 -4.47 -18.78
C TYR A 94 3.08 -4.00 -19.87
N LYS A 95 3.95 -4.88 -20.37
CA LYS A 95 4.98 -4.58 -21.38
C LYS A 95 5.94 -3.49 -20.97
N VAL A 96 6.26 -3.44 -19.68
CA VAL A 96 7.23 -2.52 -19.09
C VAL A 96 8.38 -3.30 -18.47
N LYS A 97 9.55 -2.67 -18.35
CA LYS A 97 10.72 -3.28 -17.73
C LYS A 97 10.47 -3.54 -16.27
N GLN A 98 11.00 -4.64 -15.74
CA GLN A 98 10.86 -5.00 -14.33
C GLN A 98 11.55 -4.00 -13.40
N MET A 99 12.71 -3.52 -13.79
CA MET A 99 13.50 -2.57 -13.01
C MET A 99 13.56 -1.24 -13.75
N VAL A 100 12.82 -0.26 -13.26
CA VAL A 100 12.88 1.12 -13.74
C VAL A 100 13.33 1.99 -12.59
N LEU A 101 14.42 2.72 -12.77
CA LEU A 101 14.90 3.65 -11.74
C LEU A 101 13.98 4.87 -11.70
N PRO A 102 13.43 5.20 -10.53
CA PRO A 102 12.62 6.41 -10.39
C PRO A 102 13.40 7.65 -10.80
N SER A 103 12.76 8.52 -11.57
CA SER A 103 13.36 9.75 -12.08
C SER A 103 12.29 10.83 -12.21
N TYR A 104 12.66 12.09 -11.98
CA TYR A 104 11.76 13.20 -12.21
C TYR A 104 11.24 13.26 -13.65
N LYS A 105 11.99 12.68 -14.58
CA LYS A 105 11.62 12.63 -16.00
C LYS A 105 10.39 11.77 -16.28
N LEU A 106 10.04 10.86 -15.35
CA LEU A 106 8.85 10.04 -15.46
C LEU A 106 7.58 10.77 -15.02
N GLY A 107 7.74 11.96 -14.46
CA GLY A 107 6.62 12.85 -14.14
C GLY A 107 6.14 12.72 -12.70
N LYS A 108 5.23 13.64 -12.36
CA LYS A 108 4.75 13.80 -10.99
C LYS A 108 3.94 12.60 -10.50
N THR A 109 3.08 12.04 -11.35
CA THR A 109 2.27 10.87 -10.98
C THR A 109 3.15 9.70 -10.56
N TYR A 110 4.20 9.40 -11.35
CA TYR A 110 5.12 8.31 -11.00
C TYR A 110 5.84 8.58 -9.68
N ALA A 111 6.27 9.82 -9.46
CA ALA A 111 6.94 10.20 -8.21
C ALA A 111 6.02 10.04 -7.00
N LEU A 112 4.75 10.43 -7.12
CA LEU A 112 3.75 10.26 -6.06
C LEU A 112 3.50 8.79 -5.75
N LEU A 113 3.36 7.96 -6.78
CA LEU A 113 3.17 6.51 -6.61
C LEU A 113 4.40 5.87 -5.95
N ASN A 114 5.60 6.28 -6.34
CA ASN A 114 6.83 5.77 -5.72
C ASN A 114 6.91 6.15 -4.23
N GLN A 115 6.52 7.36 -3.88
CA GLN A 115 6.43 7.79 -2.48
C GLN A 115 5.49 6.89 -1.68
N LEU A 116 4.31 6.58 -2.25
CA LEU A 116 3.36 5.68 -1.60
C LEU A 116 3.96 4.28 -1.42
N ARG A 117 4.65 3.78 -2.44
CA ARG A 117 5.29 2.46 -2.37
C ARG A 117 6.28 2.37 -1.21
N THR A 118 7.13 3.38 -1.06
CA THR A 118 8.11 3.40 0.04
C THR A 118 7.44 3.58 1.40
N ALA A 119 6.38 4.37 1.47
CA ALA A 119 5.62 4.57 2.71
C ALA A 119 4.91 3.28 3.15
N VAL A 120 4.36 2.50 2.22
CA VAL A 120 3.77 1.18 2.52
C VAL A 120 4.85 0.26 3.10
N ARG A 121 6.03 0.25 2.51
CA ARG A 121 7.14 -0.58 3.00
C ARG A 121 7.57 -0.19 4.42
N GLU A 122 7.62 1.10 4.73
CA GLU A 122 7.92 1.57 6.09
C GLU A 122 6.89 1.09 7.09
N ASN A 123 5.62 1.06 6.70
CA ASN A 123 4.54 0.52 7.54
C ASN A 123 4.69 -0.99 7.75
N GLU A 124 5.08 -1.73 6.71
CA GLU A 124 5.33 -3.17 6.81
C GLU A 124 6.44 -3.46 7.85
N VAL A 125 7.53 -2.69 7.81
CA VAL A 125 8.62 -2.83 8.77
C VAL A 125 8.15 -2.52 10.20
N ALA A 126 7.37 -1.46 10.38
CA ALA A 126 6.82 -1.09 11.68
C ALA A 126 5.86 -2.15 12.22
N ASP A 127 5.03 -2.74 11.33
CA ASP A 127 4.11 -3.83 11.65
C ASP A 127 4.87 -5.07 12.10
N ALA A 128 5.89 -5.48 11.34
CA ALA A 128 6.72 -6.62 11.69
C ALA A 128 7.35 -6.42 13.07
N ALA A 129 7.84 -5.22 13.40
CA ALA A 129 8.39 -4.91 14.71
C ALA A 129 7.33 -4.93 15.82
N ALA A 130 6.11 -4.47 15.52
CA ALA A 130 5.02 -4.40 16.50
C ALA A 130 4.47 -5.78 16.87
N PHE A 131 4.37 -6.68 15.91
CA PHE A 131 3.71 -7.99 16.09
C PHE A 131 4.68 -9.16 16.18
N HIS A 132 5.98 -8.89 16.24
CA HIS A 132 7.00 -9.94 16.38
C HIS A 132 6.87 -10.68 17.71
N ASN A 133 6.82 -12.01 17.65
CA ASN A 133 6.70 -12.88 18.82
C ASN A 133 7.63 -14.10 18.64
N GLY A 134 8.88 -14.00 19.15
CA GLY A 134 9.88 -15.02 18.96
C GLY A 134 10.22 -15.20 17.48
N LYS A 135 9.91 -16.39 16.92
CA LYS A 135 10.16 -16.71 15.50
C LYS A 135 8.91 -16.51 14.61
N SER A 136 7.81 -16.02 15.19
CA SER A 136 6.55 -15.84 14.48
C SER A 136 6.01 -14.44 14.72
N TYR A 137 4.83 -14.15 14.14
CA TYR A 137 4.17 -12.84 14.26
C TYR A 137 2.72 -13.07 14.66
N ASP A 138 2.24 -12.28 15.63
CA ASP A 138 0.86 -12.38 16.14
C ASP A 138 -0.19 -11.96 15.10
N ARG A 139 0.15 -11.03 14.20
CA ARG A 139 -0.77 -10.53 13.16
C ARG A 139 -0.14 -10.73 11.78
N ALA A 140 0.17 -12.00 11.47
CA ALA A 140 0.71 -12.36 10.14
C ALA A 140 -0.23 -11.94 9.00
N ASP A 141 -1.54 -11.95 9.24
CA ASP A 141 -2.55 -11.50 8.27
C ASP A 141 -2.35 -10.04 7.86
N ILE A 142 -2.07 -9.15 8.81
CA ILE A 142 -1.82 -7.73 8.55
C ILE A 142 -0.47 -7.54 7.86
N ILE A 143 0.57 -8.24 8.31
CA ILE A 143 1.92 -8.17 7.72
C ILE A 143 1.87 -8.59 6.25
N GLU A 144 1.19 -9.70 5.95
CA GLU A 144 1.03 -10.20 4.59
C GLU A 144 0.26 -9.20 3.71
N GLU A 145 -0.77 -8.58 4.24
CA GLU A 145 -1.55 -7.59 3.49
C GLU A 145 -0.72 -6.36 3.13
N LEU A 146 0.10 -5.84 4.05
CA LEU A 146 1.00 -4.72 3.75
C LEU A 146 2.01 -5.08 2.68
N ASN A 147 2.51 -6.32 2.70
CA ASN A 147 3.39 -6.82 1.65
C ASN A 147 2.68 -6.83 0.29
N ARG A 148 1.44 -7.30 0.26
CA ARG A 148 0.61 -7.31 -0.95
C ARG A 148 0.27 -5.90 -1.45
N MET A 149 0.07 -4.95 -0.55
CA MET A 149 -0.14 -3.55 -0.90
C MET A 149 1.07 -2.95 -1.59
N SER A 150 2.27 -3.28 -1.15
CA SER A 150 3.50 -2.85 -1.81
C SER A 150 3.53 -3.36 -3.26
N SER A 151 3.16 -4.63 -3.47
CA SER A 151 3.03 -5.20 -4.82
C SER A 151 1.95 -4.49 -5.63
N ALA A 152 0.82 -4.16 -5.00
CA ALA A 152 -0.28 -3.46 -5.68
C ALA A 152 0.15 -2.06 -6.14
N VAL A 153 0.85 -1.30 -5.31
CA VAL A 153 1.35 0.02 -5.70
C VAL A 153 2.37 -0.11 -6.85
N HIS A 154 3.24 -1.11 -6.78
CA HIS A 154 4.18 -1.39 -7.88
C HIS A 154 3.44 -1.67 -9.19
N ILE A 155 2.35 -2.44 -9.15
CA ILE A 155 1.52 -2.71 -10.33
C ILE A 155 0.90 -1.43 -10.88
N ILE A 156 0.42 -0.54 -10.01
CA ILE A 156 -0.12 0.75 -10.44
C ILE A 156 0.97 1.57 -11.14
N MET A 157 2.20 1.53 -10.62
CA MET A 157 3.35 2.16 -11.28
C MET A 157 3.62 1.57 -12.67
N CYS A 158 3.52 0.25 -12.80
CA CYS A 158 3.67 -0.43 -14.10
C CYS A 158 2.57 -0.02 -15.08
N LYS A 159 1.34 0.08 -14.62
CA LYS A 159 0.20 0.55 -15.44
C LYS A 159 0.43 1.97 -15.92
N TYR A 160 0.96 2.83 -15.06
CA TYR A 160 1.29 4.21 -15.43
C TYR A 160 2.41 4.26 -16.47
N LEU A 161 3.47 3.47 -16.28
CA LEU A 161 4.57 3.39 -17.27
C LEU A 161 4.07 2.91 -18.62
N ALA A 162 3.17 1.91 -18.63
CA ALA A 162 2.54 1.42 -19.87
C ALA A 162 1.75 2.53 -20.55
N LYS A 163 1.03 3.33 -19.79
CA LYS A 163 0.26 4.47 -20.31
C LYS A 163 1.14 5.49 -21.01
N ILE A 164 2.23 5.95 -20.37
CA ILE A 164 3.11 6.96 -20.97
C ILE A 164 3.89 6.38 -22.17
N GLN A 165 4.27 5.12 -22.11
CA GLN A 165 4.92 4.43 -23.21
C GLN A 165 4.02 4.36 -24.45
N ASN A 166 2.72 4.10 -24.27
CA ASN A 166 1.73 4.08 -25.35
C ASN A 166 1.50 5.47 -25.92
N GLN A 167 1.52 6.50 -25.09
CA GLN A 167 1.39 7.89 -25.55
C GLN A 167 2.57 8.35 -26.39
N GLU A 168 3.79 7.88 -26.09
CA GLU A 168 5.00 8.21 -26.84
C GLU A 168 5.02 7.55 -28.22
N THR A 169 4.32 6.43 -28.39
CA THR A 169 4.30 5.67 -29.65
C THR A 169 3.13 6.00 -30.58
N SER A 170 2.20 6.84 -30.11
CA SER A 170 1.02 7.23 -30.88
C SER A 170 1.17 8.57 -31.64
#